data_abc94f2fd68bf008f386936ee3ea7bc2
#
_entry.id   abc94f2fd68bf008f386936ee3ea7bc2
#
_cell.length_a   1.000
_cell.length_b   1.000
_cell.length_c   1.000
_cell.angle_alpha   90.00
_cell.angle_beta   90.00
_cell.angle_gamma   90.00
#
_symmetry.space_group_name_H-M   'P 1'
#
loop_
_entity.id
_entity.type
_entity.pdbx_description
1 polymer ?
#
loop_
_entity_poly.entity_id
_entity_poly.type
_entity_poly.pdbx_seq_one_letter_code
_entity_poly.pdbx_strand_id
1 'polypeptide(L)'
;MRIAIVGAGGVGGYFGARLAAAGHEVTFVARGRHLEAVRRSGLLVRSPLGDVRTSPGSVVESVADVDGADLVIVAVKLWDTDDVARQLGASELAGTPVLSLQNGVHKDAVLARRLPPESLLGGACFISAFIEEPGVVRHNGTLQRMVFGARHPEQEPVARQFLHACTEAGVDAEVSADVDRVIWEKYVFLVGHSATTTAVRRPIGVVRSHERTRVLLRDVMAEAVAVARASGVALAEDFAERQLAFCDTLPADMTSSMHNDLEHGHRLELPWLSGGVADLADELGVPAPRNRTVADILAPYVDGAPSGA
;
A
#
# COMPACT_ATOMS: atom_id res chain seq x y z
N MET A 1 -8.57 -0.64 21.47
CA MET A 1 -9.08 -1.40 20.31
C MET A 1 -8.31 -2.72 20.20
N ARG A 2 -9.00 -3.77 19.74
CA ARG A 2 -8.38 -5.01 19.25
C ARG A 2 -8.17 -4.87 17.74
N ILE A 3 -6.95 -5.00 17.26
CA ILE A 3 -6.59 -4.76 15.86
C ILE A 3 -5.84 -5.96 15.32
N ALA A 4 -6.34 -6.55 14.23
CA ALA A 4 -5.63 -7.60 13.51
C ALA A 4 -4.85 -7.00 12.33
N ILE A 5 -3.54 -7.23 12.26
CA ILE A 5 -2.67 -6.79 11.16
C ILE A 5 -2.37 -7.99 10.27
N VAL A 6 -3.05 -8.10 9.15
CA VAL A 6 -2.80 -9.16 8.17
C VAL A 6 -1.68 -8.72 7.24
N GLY A 7 -0.49 -9.25 7.52
CA GLY A 7 0.77 -8.87 6.87
C GLY A 7 1.65 -7.98 7.75
N ALA A 8 2.46 -8.59 8.60
CA ALA A 8 3.43 -7.91 9.48
C ALA A 8 4.70 -7.45 8.71
N GLY A 9 4.56 -7.05 7.44
CA GLY A 9 5.62 -6.49 6.62
C GLY A 9 5.99 -5.06 7.00
N GLY A 10 6.62 -4.31 6.08
CA GLY A 10 7.05 -2.92 6.34
C GLY A 10 5.91 -2.04 6.84
N VAL A 11 4.81 -1.98 6.08
CA VAL A 11 3.65 -1.12 6.40
C VAL A 11 2.90 -1.63 7.64
N GLY A 12 2.41 -2.87 7.60
CA GLY A 12 1.62 -3.43 8.69
C GLY A 12 2.43 -3.59 9.98
N GLY A 13 3.71 -3.98 9.86
CA GLY A 13 4.62 -4.07 11.02
C GLY A 13 4.87 -2.72 11.67
N TYR A 14 5.10 -1.67 10.88
CA TYR A 14 5.32 -0.33 11.42
C TYR A 14 4.10 0.19 12.19
N PHE A 15 2.96 0.30 11.51
CA PHE A 15 1.77 0.87 12.13
C PHE A 15 1.23 0.01 13.28
N GLY A 16 1.23 -1.33 13.10
CA GLY A 16 0.82 -2.24 14.16
C GLY A 16 1.71 -2.14 15.41
N ALA A 17 3.03 -2.01 15.26
CA ALA A 17 3.92 -1.84 16.40
C ALA A 17 3.70 -0.50 17.12
N ARG A 18 3.45 0.60 16.39
CA ARG A 18 3.10 1.90 16.99
C ARG A 18 1.80 1.82 17.80
N LEU A 19 0.76 1.19 17.25
CA LEU A 19 -0.52 0.97 17.94
C LEU A 19 -0.35 0.09 19.18
N ALA A 20 0.43 -1.00 19.10
CA ALA A 20 0.72 -1.86 20.24
C ALA A 20 1.47 -1.12 21.36
N ALA A 21 2.43 -0.26 21.01
CA ALA A 21 3.16 0.56 21.98
C ALA A 21 2.28 1.61 22.68
N ALA A 22 1.19 2.04 22.04
CA ALA A 22 0.17 2.91 22.64
C ALA A 22 -0.84 2.17 23.53
N GLY A 23 -0.68 0.85 23.70
CA GLY A 23 -1.52 0.04 24.60
C GLY A 23 -2.73 -0.59 23.92
N HIS A 24 -2.80 -0.58 22.58
CA HIS A 24 -3.83 -1.31 21.87
C HIS A 24 -3.47 -2.80 21.79
N GLU A 25 -4.48 -3.66 21.76
CA GLU A 25 -4.31 -5.10 21.58
C GLU A 25 -4.13 -5.39 20.09
N VAL A 26 -2.89 -5.70 19.69
CA VAL A 26 -2.54 -5.92 18.28
C VAL A 26 -2.10 -7.35 18.07
N THR A 27 -2.81 -8.06 17.18
CA THR A 27 -2.44 -9.39 16.71
C THR A 27 -1.91 -9.30 15.28
N PHE A 28 -0.68 -9.72 15.06
CA PHE A 28 -0.09 -9.77 13.73
C PHE A 28 -0.32 -11.12 13.09
N VAL A 29 -0.61 -11.13 11.79
CA VAL A 29 -0.58 -12.36 10.97
C VAL A 29 0.66 -12.31 10.08
N ALA A 30 1.56 -13.27 10.22
CA ALA A 30 2.83 -13.35 9.50
C ALA A 30 3.15 -14.80 9.10
N ARG A 31 4.15 -14.99 8.24
CA ARG A 31 4.53 -16.31 7.71
C ARG A 31 6.05 -16.53 7.78
N GLY A 32 6.46 -17.80 7.79
CA GLY A 32 7.84 -18.25 7.64
C GLY A 32 8.81 -17.66 8.68
N ARG A 33 10.03 -17.38 8.26
CA ARG A 33 11.09 -16.89 9.17
C ARG A 33 10.74 -15.60 9.91
N HIS A 34 9.92 -14.74 9.30
CA HIS A 34 9.47 -13.51 9.95
C HIS A 34 8.53 -13.81 11.13
N LEU A 35 7.55 -14.69 10.93
CA LEU A 35 6.67 -15.20 12.00
C LEU A 35 7.49 -15.77 13.16
N GLU A 36 8.44 -16.68 12.87
CA GLU A 36 9.25 -17.34 13.90
C GLU A 36 10.07 -16.33 14.73
N ALA A 37 10.64 -15.33 14.06
CA ALA A 37 11.42 -14.28 14.72
C ALA A 37 10.53 -13.40 15.62
N VAL A 38 9.36 -12.96 15.12
CA VAL A 38 8.41 -12.15 15.90
C VAL A 38 7.85 -12.94 17.08
N ARG A 39 7.51 -14.23 16.89
CA ARG A 39 7.02 -15.09 17.95
C ARG A 39 8.02 -15.26 19.08
N ARG A 40 9.31 -15.34 18.76
CA ARG A 40 10.39 -15.50 19.73
C ARG A 40 10.76 -14.22 20.48
N SER A 41 10.80 -13.07 19.77
CA SER A 41 11.46 -11.86 20.29
C SER A 41 10.61 -10.60 20.20
N GLY A 42 9.36 -10.70 19.70
CA GLY A 42 8.55 -9.55 19.31
C GLY A 42 9.04 -8.92 18.00
N LEU A 43 8.22 -8.07 17.42
CA LEU A 43 8.55 -7.27 16.24
C LEU A 43 9.32 -6.02 16.68
N LEU A 44 10.54 -5.83 16.15
CA LEU A 44 11.29 -4.59 16.31
C LEU A 44 11.06 -3.66 15.13
N VAL A 45 10.63 -2.46 15.41
CA VAL A 45 10.61 -1.35 14.43
C VAL A 45 11.77 -0.41 14.71
N ARG A 46 12.69 -0.25 13.77
CA ARG A 46 13.76 0.75 13.80
C ARG A 46 13.29 1.99 13.04
N SER A 47 13.28 3.14 13.69
CA SER A 47 12.71 4.36 13.11
C SER A 47 13.41 5.62 13.63
N PRO A 48 13.64 6.64 12.76
CA PRO A 48 14.08 7.96 13.22
C PRO A 48 13.13 8.63 14.22
N LEU A 49 11.87 8.17 14.27
CA LEU A 49 10.85 8.63 15.23
C LEU A 49 10.86 7.84 16.55
N GLY A 50 11.92 7.10 16.81
CA GLY A 50 12.11 6.23 17.98
C GLY A 50 11.79 4.76 17.65
N ASP A 51 12.63 3.87 18.16
CA ASP A 51 12.48 2.43 18.02
C ASP A 51 11.33 1.91 18.91
N VAL A 52 10.61 0.91 18.40
CA VAL A 52 9.52 0.24 19.12
C VAL A 52 9.68 -1.26 19.01
N ARG A 53 9.43 -1.98 20.12
CA ARG A 53 9.38 -3.44 20.13
C ARG A 53 8.04 -3.92 20.71
N THR A 54 7.38 -4.82 20.00
CA THR A 54 6.16 -5.47 20.50
C THR A 54 6.50 -6.61 21.44
N SER A 55 5.51 -7.08 22.21
CA SER A 55 5.65 -8.27 23.05
C SER A 55 5.81 -9.53 22.19
N PRO A 56 6.64 -10.50 22.61
CA PRO A 56 6.62 -11.84 22.04
C PRO A 56 5.22 -12.46 22.13
N GLY A 57 4.85 -13.28 21.15
CA GLY A 57 3.56 -13.95 21.14
C GLY A 57 2.39 -13.17 20.52
N SER A 58 2.57 -11.88 20.21
CA SER A 58 1.54 -11.09 19.52
C SER A 58 1.40 -11.41 18.02
N VAL A 59 1.76 -12.62 17.60
CA VAL A 59 1.75 -13.03 16.18
C VAL A 59 1.21 -14.44 16.01
N VAL A 60 0.36 -14.59 14.99
CA VAL A 60 -0.22 -15.86 14.56
C VAL A 60 0.13 -16.15 13.11
N GLU A 61 -0.09 -17.37 12.66
CA GLU A 61 0.25 -17.81 11.31
C GLU A 61 -0.87 -17.56 10.30
N SER A 62 -2.10 -17.66 10.74
CA SER A 62 -3.31 -17.58 9.91
C SER A 62 -4.31 -16.56 10.47
N VAL A 63 -5.13 -16.03 9.58
CA VAL A 63 -6.30 -15.23 9.95
C VAL A 63 -7.25 -16.01 10.88
N ALA A 64 -7.36 -17.32 10.68
CA ALA A 64 -8.21 -18.19 11.50
C ALA A 64 -7.75 -18.31 12.96
N ASP A 65 -6.49 -17.96 13.26
CA ASP A 65 -5.93 -18.00 14.61
C ASP A 65 -6.11 -16.67 15.38
N VAL A 66 -6.76 -15.67 14.77
CA VAL A 66 -7.03 -14.37 15.39
C VAL A 66 -8.28 -14.48 16.27
N ASP A 67 -8.13 -14.25 17.56
CA ASP A 67 -9.23 -14.27 18.54
C ASP A 67 -10.01 -12.94 18.55
N GLY A 68 -10.74 -12.69 17.46
CA GLY A 68 -11.56 -11.50 17.26
C GLY A 68 -10.76 -10.20 17.06
N ALA A 69 -11.40 -9.22 16.43
CA ALA A 69 -10.86 -7.88 16.23
C ALA A 69 -11.98 -6.85 16.07
N ASP A 70 -11.72 -5.61 16.45
CA ASP A 70 -12.60 -4.47 16.19
C ASP A 70 -12.32 -3.88 14.80
N LEU A 71 -11.11 -4.10 14.28
CA LEU A 71 -10.64 -3.67 12.96
C LEU A 71 -9.58 -4.64 12.43
N VAL A 72 -9.69 -5.03 11.17
CA VAL A 72 -8.65 -5.75 10.43
C VAL A 72 -7.92 -4.77 9.51
N ILE A 73 -6.59 -4.74 9.58
CA ILE A 73 -5.74 -3.97 8.65
C ILE A 73 -5.05 -4.95 7.70
N VAL A 74 -5.32 -4.83 6.40
CA VAL A 74 -4.67 -5.64 5.36
C VAL A 74 -3.48 -4.88 4.80
N ALA A 75 -2.28 -5.46 4.97
CA ALA A 75 -1.01 -4.88 4.54
C ALA A 75 -0.06 -5.92 3.89
N VAL A 76 -0.62 -6.97 3.31
CA VAL A 76 0.12 -7.94 2.49
C VAL A 76 0.45 -7.34 1.11
N LYS A 77 1.34 -7.98 0.35
CA LYS A 77 1.55 -7.64 -1.06
C LYS A 77 0.28 -7.94 -1.88
N LEU A 78 0.06 -7.20 -2.96
CA LEU A 78 -1.20 -7.23 -3.73
C LEU A 78 -1.55 -8.61 -4.29
N TRP A 79 -0.56 -9.43 -4.61
CA TRP A 79 -0.79 -10.81 -5.09
C TRP A 79 -1.34 -11.78 -4.02
N ASP A 80 -1.27 -11.42 -2.74
CA ASP A 80 -1.84 -12.20 -1.62
C ASP A 80 -3.27 -11.75 -1.26
N THR A 81 -3.81 -10.70 -1.90
CA THR A 81 -5.09 -10.06 -1.49
C THR A 81 -6.29 -11.00 -1.62
N ASP A 82 -6.39 -11.76 -2.72
CA ASP A 82 -7.52 -12.70 -2.92
C ASP A 82 -7.48 -13.84 -1.89
N ASP A 83 -6.30 -14.35 -1.58
CA ASP A 83 -6.13 -15.37 -0.54
C ASP A 83 -6.52 -14.85 0.85
N VAL A 84 -6.09 -13.64 1.19
CA VAL A 84 -6.49 -12.97 2.45
C VAL A 84 -8.00 -12.73 2.48
N ALA A 85 -8.60 -12.25 1.39
CA ALA A 85 -10.04 -12.04 1.31
C ALA A 85 -10.82 -13.35 1.54
N ARG A 86 -10.35 -14.45 0.94
CA ARG A 86 -10.94 -15.78 1.13
C ARG A 86 -10.80 -16.26 2.58
N GLN A 87 -9.64 -16.08 3.21
CA GLN A 87 -9.42 -16.45 4.61
C GLN A 87 -10.31 -15.64 5.55
N LEU A 88 -10.38 -14.32 5.37
CA LEU A 88 -11.25 -13.44 6.16
C LEU A 88 -12.73 -13.84 6.01
N GLY A 89 -13.21 -14.02 4.78
CA GLY A 89 -14.60 -14.41 4.51
C GLY A 89 -14.99 -15.78 5.08
N ALA A 90 -14.02 -16.67 5.34
CA ALA A 90 -14.23 -17.99 5.92
C ALA A 90 -13.98 -18.04 7.45
N SER A 91 -13.59 -16.92 8.08
CA SER A 91 -13.26 -16.84 9.50
C SER A 91 -14.36 -16.13 10.31
N GLU A 92 -14.21 -16.12 11.63
CA GLU A 92 -15.07 -15.35 12.54
C GLU A 92 -14.96 -13.83 12.33
N LEU A 93 -13.95 -13.38 11.55
CA LEU A 93 -13.74 -11.97 11.21
C LEU A 93 -14.51 -11.52 9.96
N ALA A 94 -15.35 -12.37 9.35
CA ALA A 94 -16.01 -12.07 8.06
C ALA A 94 -16.82 -10.75 8.03
N GLY A 95 -17.41 -10.36 9.15
CA GLY A 95 -18.18 -9.11 9.30
C GLY A 95 -17.40 -7.98 9.97
N THR A 96 -16.14 -8.21 10.36
CA THR A 96 -15.30 -7.18 11.00
C THR A 96 -14.92 -6.10 9.98
N PRO A 97 -14.94 -4.81 10.37
CA PRO A 97 -14.42 -3.75 9.51
C PRO A 97 -12.99 -4.01 9.03
N VAL A 98 -12.75 -3.80 7.74
CA VAL A 98 -11.45 -4.03 7.09
C VAL A 98 -10.93 -2.74 6.47
N LEU A 99 -9.69 -2.40 6.78
CA LEU A 99 -8.94 -1.29 6.18
C LEU A 99 -7.75 -1.83 5.41
N SER A 100 -7.72 -1.67 4.09
CA SER A 100 -6.53 -2.03 3.31
C SER A 100 -5.58 -0.84 3.19
N LEU A 101 -4.33 -1.04 3.63
CA LEU A 101 -3.21 -0.10 3.46
C LEU A 101 -2.30 -0.46 2.28
N GLN A 102 -2.69 -1.44 1.47
CA GLN A 102 -1.96 -1.83 0.27
C GLN A 102 -1.93 -0.70 -0.76
N ASN A 103 -0.96 -0.73 -1.66
CA ASN A 103 -0.89 0.20 -2.77
C ASN A 103 -1.98 -0.08 -3.84
N GLY A 104 -2.25 0.92 -4.67
CA GLY A 104 -3.17 0.76 -5.81
C GLY A 104 -4.65 0.92 -5.47
N VAL A 105 -5.45 0.86 -6.51
CA VAL A 105 -6.91 1.08 -6.47
C VAL A 105 -7.71 -0.22 -6.55
N HIS A 106 -7.09 -1.33 -6.97
CA HIS A 106 -7.76 -2.62 -7.20
C HIS A 106 -8.02 -3.42 -5.91
N LYS A 107 -7.29 -3.14 -4.84
CA LYS A 107 -7.28 -3.91 -3.58
C LYS A 107 -8.67 -4.07 -2.96
N ASP A 108 -9.45 -2.99 -2.94
CA ASP A 108 -10.76 -2.98 -2.30
C ASP A 108 -11.79 -3.76 -3.14
N ALA A 109 -11.71 -3.69 -4.48
CA ALA A 109 -12.54 -4.51 -5.37
C ALA A 109 -12.23 -6.01 -5.25
N VAL A 110 -10.96 -6.39 -5.02
CA VAL A 110 -10.59 -7.78 -4.77
C VAL A 110 -11.15 -8.26 -3.42
N LEU A 111 -11.04 -7.45 -2.36
CA LEU A 111 -11.61 -7.76 -1.04
C LEU A 111 -13.14 -7.89 -1.11
N ALA A 112 -13.83 -7.01 -1.84
CA ALA A 112 -15.28 -6.99 -2.01
C ALA A 112 -15.85 -8.25 -2.72
N ARG A 113 -15.01 -9.05 -3.38
CA ARG A 113 -15.45 -10.33 -3.95
C ARG A 113 -15.82 -11.37 -2.88
N ARG A 114 -15.33 -11.19 -1.66
CA ARG A 114 -15.46 -12.15 -0.56
C ARG A 114 -15.98 -11.56 0.74
N LEU A 115 -15.87 -10.25 0.90
CA LEU A 115 -16.28 -9.53 2.11
C LEU A 115 -17.45 -8.59 1.80
N PRO A 116 -18.34 -8.34 2.74
CA PRO A 116 -19.41 -7.37 2.58
C PRO A 116 -18.84 -5.98 2.26
N PRO A 117 -19.32 -5.28 1.22
CA PRO A 117 -18.83 -3.94 0.87
C PRO A 117 -18.90 -2.95 2.04
N GLU A 118 -19.94 -3.07 2.86
CA GLU A 118 -20.16 -2.26 4.07
C GLU A 118 -19.13 -2.49 5.18
N SER A 119 -18.32 -3.56 5.09
CA SER A 119 -17.18 -3.77 6.00
C SER A 119 -15.90 -3.10 5.52
N LEU A 120 -15.82 -2.65 4.26
CA LEU A 120 -14.57 -2.19 3.63
C LEU A 120 -14.40 -0.67 3.71
N LEU A 121 -13.57 -0.19 4.65
CA LEU A 121 -13.11 1.19 4.68
C LEU A 121 -12.11 1.44 3.54
N GLY A 122 -12.16 2.67 3.00
CA GLY A 122 -11.09 3.13 2.11
C GLY A 122 -9.85 3.54 2.89
N GLY A 123 -8.66 3.35 2.29
CA GLY A 123 -7.44 3.80 2.94
C GLY A 123 -6.22 3.88 2.04
N ALA A 124 -5.35 4.83 2.39
CA ALA A 124 -4.04 5.01 1.78
C ALA A 124 -3.02 5.33 2.87
N CYS A 125 -1.80 4.82 2.76
CA CYS A 125 -0.70 5.18 3.66
C CYS A 125 0.50 5.74 2.88
N PHE A 126 1.23 6.63 3.52
CA PHE A 126 2.41 7.31 2.99
C PHE A 126 3.57 7.04 3.94
N ILE A 127 4.39 6.07 3.60
CA ILE A 127 5.50 5.61 4.44
C ILE A 127 6.54 4.88 3.57
N SER A 128 7.79 4.95 3.96
CA SER A 128 8.85 4.11 3.44
C SER A 128 9.31 3.15 4.53
N ALA A 129 8.80 1.91 4.50
CA ALA A 129 9.16 0.89 5.47
C ALA A 129 9.28 -0.48 4.79
N PHE A 130 10.23 -1.31 5.26
CA PHE A 130 10.50 -2.63 4.72
C PHE A 130 11.03 -3.58 5.81
N ILE A 131 10.98 -4.86 5.57
CA ILE A 131 11.62 -5.87 6.43
C ILE A 131 13.13 -5.81 6.18
N GLU A 132 13.90 -5.36 7.18
CA GLU A 132 15.35 -5.31 7.13
C GLU A 132 15.95 -6.71 7.33
N GLU A 133 15.41 -7.45 8.29
CA GLU A 133 15.69 -8.84 8.58
C GLU A 133 14.48 -9.49 9.27
N PRO A 134 14.38 -10.82 9.34
CA PRO A 134 13.28 -11.47 10.03
C PRO A 134 13.07 -10.94 11.46
N GLY A 135 11.87 -10.42 11.75
CA GLY A 135 11.52 -9.81 13.03
C GLY A 135 11.89 -8.33 13.17
N VAL A 136 12.50 -7.72 12.14
CA VAL A 136 12.90 -6.29 12.16
C VAL A 136 12.33 -5.55 10.96
N VAL A 137 11.59 -4.49 11.23
CA VAL A 137 11.10 -3.52 10.23
C VAL A 137 11.90 -2.23 10.33
N ARG A 138 12.41 -1.76 9.20
CA ARG A 138 13.07 -0.47 9.05
C ARG A 138 12.10 0.56 8.48
N HIS A 139 11.98 1.70 9.15
CA HIS A 139 11.31 2.90 8.65
C HIS A 139 12.36 3.92 8.19
N ASN A 140 12.29 4.35 6.95
CA ASN A 140 13.15 5.35 6.37
C ASN A 140 12.48 6.73 6.35
N GLY A 141 13.20 7.76 6.77
CA GLY A 141 12.67 9.11 6.88
C GLY A 141 11.67 9.26 8.04
N THR A 142 10.90 10.34 8.01
CA THR A 142 9.94 10.67 9.09
C THR A 142 8.48 10.62 8.63
N LEU A 143 8.22 10.40 7.33
CA LEU A 143 6.87 10.33 6.80
C LEU A 143 6.21 9.00 7.21
N GLN A 144 5.12 9.11 7.97
CA GLN A 144 4.34 7.97 8.44
C GLN A 144 2.87 8.41 8.57
N ARG A 145 2.20 8.61 7.44
CA ARG A 145 0.84 9.13 7.37
C ARG A 145 -0.14 8.08 6.86
N MET A 146 -1.33 8.06 7.44
CA MET A 146 -2.49 7.33 6.93
C MET A 146 -3.65 8.29 6.67
N VAL A 147 -4.35 8.09 5.55
CA VAL A 147 -5.63 8.71 5.28
C VAL A 147 -6.62 7.60 5.00
N PHE A 148 -7.72 7.58 5.71
CA PHE A 148 -8.76 6.57 5.54
C PHE A 148 -10.14 7.20 5.73
N GLY A 149 -11.20 6.46 5.40
CA GLY A 149 -12.54 6.99 5.52
C GLY A 149 -13.61 5.94 5.33
N ALA A 150 -14.79 6.28 5.80
CA ALA A 150 -16.00 5.51 5.60
C ALA A 150 -16.51 5.69 4.16
N ARG A 151 -16.96 4.60 3.54
CA ARG A 151 -17.75 4.60 2.29
C ARG A 151 -19.24 4.43 2.57
N HIS A 152 -19.57 3.93 3.78
CA HIS A 152 -20.92 3.72 4.26
C HIS A 152 -21.06 4.33 5.66
N PRO A 153 -22.23 4.89 6.04
CA PRO A 153 -22.43 5.55 7.34
C PRO A 153 -22.10 4.63 8.54
N GLU A 154 -22.33 3.34 8.41
CA GLU A 154 -22.08 2.35 9.46
C GLU A 154 -20.59 2.21 9.82
N GLN A 155 -19.71 2.65 8.96
CA GLN A 155 -18.26 2.60 9.14
C GLN A 155 -17.71 3.82 9.90
N GLU A 156 -18.47 4.93 9.98
CA GLU A 156 -18.02 6.16 10.62
C GLU A 156 -17.58 5.98 12.08
N PRO A 157 -18.29 5.20 12.93
CA PRO A 157 -17.87 5.00 14.32
C PRO A 157 -16.49 4.35 14.42
N VAL A 158 -16.24 3.29 13.66
CA VAL A 158 -14.93 2.61 13.68
C VAL A 158 -13.83 3.47 13.07
N ALA A 159 -14.11 4.26 12.03
CA ALA A 159 -13.13 5.20 11.46
C ALA A 159 -12.72 6.25 12.51
N ARG A 160 -13.66 6.83 13.25
CA ARG A 160 -13.36 7.77 14.34
C ARG A 160 -12.61 7.12 15.50
N GLN A 161 -12.99 5.91 15.89
CA GLN A 161 -12.30 5.17 16.94
C GLN A 161 -10.87 4.84 16.54
N PHE A 162 -10.64 4.45 15.28
CA PHE A 162 -9.31 4.18 14.76
C PHE A 162 -8.46 5.45 14.64
N LEU A 163 -9.05 6.59 14.25
CA LEU A 163 -8.35 7.88 14.27
C LEU A 163 -7.82 8.22 15.68
N HIS A 164 -8.64 7.99 16.70
CA HIS A 164 -8.22 8.20 18.09
C HIS A 164 -7.04 7.28 18.45
N ALA A 165 -7.13 5.99 18.11
CA ALA A 165 -6.03 5.04 18.32
C ALA A 165 -4.73 5.44 17.60
N CYS A 166 -4.82 5.95 16.38
CA CYS A 166 -3.67 6.50 15.65
C CYS A 166 -3.07 7.71 16.36
N THR A 167 -3.91 8.61 16.87
CA THR A 167 -3.47 9.80 17.60
C THR A 167 -2.72 9.42 18.88
N GLU A 168 -3.23 8.46 19.65
CA GLU A 168 -2.57 7.93 20.87
C GLU A 168 -1.24 7.27 20.54
N ALA A 169 -1.14 6.63 19.35
CA ALA A 169 0.08 5.98 18.87
C ALA A 169 1.10 6.95 18.23
N GLY A 170 0.79 8.25 18.18
CA GLY A 170 1.64 9.25 17.52
C GLY A 170 1.73 9.05 16.00
N VAL A 171 0.73 8.43 15.40
CA VAL A 171 0.63 8.25 13.96
C VAL A 171 -0.10 9.45 13.34
N ASP A 172 0.48 10.06 12.31
CA ASP A 172 -0.20 11.08 11.51
C ASP A 172 -1.34 10.43 10.73
N ALA A 173 -2.57 10.69 11.14
CA ALA A 173 -3.74 10.07 10.57
C ALA A 173 -4.87 11.09 10.35
N GLU A 174 -5.64 10.86 9.28
CA GLU A 174 -6.77 11.71 8.90
C GLU A 174 -7.95 10.85 8.43
N VAL A 175 -9.17 11.25 8.79
CA VAL A 175 -10.40 10.70 8.22
C VAL A 175 -10.85 11.60 7.08
N SER A 176 -10.88 11.06 5.87
CA SER A 176 -11.33 11.76 4.67
C SER A 176 -12.80 11.50 4.40
N ALA A 177 -13.53 12.56 4.04
CA ALA A 177 -14.90 12.44 3.53
C ALA A 177 -14.96 11.92 2.07
N ASP A 178 -13.84 11.98 1.35
CA ASP A 178 -13.69 11.49 -0.04
C ASP A 178 -12.41 10.65 -0.15
N VAL A 179 -12.45 9.49 0.49
CA VAL A 179 -11.28 8.62 0.58
C VAL A 179 -10.89 7.99 -0.75
N ASP A 180 -11.84 7.76 -1.64
CA ASP A 180 -11.56 7.20 -2.97
C ASP A 180 -10.76 8.18 -3.81
N ARG A 181 -11.05 9.47 -3.72
CA ARG A 181 -10.21 10.50 -4.33
C ARG A 181 -8.78 10.48 -3.78
N VAL A 182 -8.58 10.37 -2.47
CA VAL A 182 -7.24 10.30 -1.85
C VAL A 182 -6.47 9.07 -2.35
N ILE A 183 -7.13 7.92 -2.45
CA ILE A 183 -6.53 6.69 -2.98
C ILE A 183 -6.06 6.90 -4.43
N TRP A 184 -6.89 7.50 -5.28
CA TRP A 184 -6.54 7.77 -6.66
C TRP A 184 -5.47 8.85 -6.82
N GLU A 185 -5.50 9.93 -6.02
CA GLU A 185 -4.45 10.95 -6.00
C GLU A 185 -3.08 10.33 -5.69
N LYS A 186 -3.01 9.46 -4.67
CA LYS A 186 -1.80 8.70 -4.37
C LYS A 186 -1.42 7.76 -5.52
N TYR A 187 -2.40 7.08 -6.12
CA TYR A 187 -2.16 6.09 -7.17
C TYR A 187 -1.55 6.72 -8.42
N VAL A 188 -2.02 7.89 -8.85
CA VAL A 188 -1.45 8.65 -9.98
C VAL A 188 0.05 8.91 -9.77
N PHE A 189 0.42 9.43 -8.60
CA PHE A 189 1.83 9.65 -8.25
C PHE A 189 2.61 8.32 -8.25
N LEU A 190 2.07 7.32 -7.56
CA LEU A 190 2.73 6.03 -7.39
C LEU A 190 2.99 5.33 -8.73
N VAL A 191 2.02 5.35 -9.64
CA VAL A 191 2.16 4.76 -10.97
C VAL A 191 3.24 5.50 -11.76
N GLY A 192 3.21 6.83 -11.83
CA GLY A 192 4.20 7.63 -12.55
C GLY A 192 5.62 7.41 -12.03
N HIS A 193 5.79 7.51 -10.70
CA HIS A 193 7.07 7.34 -10.04
C HIS A 193 7.62 5.89 -10.20
N SER A 194 6.77 4.89 -9.97
CA SER A 194 7.18 3.49 -10.10
C SER A 194 7.47 3.10 -11.54
N ALA A 195 6.60 3.45 -12.49
CA ALA A 195 6.79 3.16 -13.91
C ALA A 195 8.13 3.66 -14.43
N THR A 196 8.41 4.94 -14.19
CA THR A 196 9.55 5.61 -14.82
C THR A 196 10.87 5.26 -14.13
N THR A 197 10.92 5.26 -12.78
CA THR A 197 12.15 4.89 -12.07
C THR A 197 12.53 3.43 -12.33
N THR A 198 11.54 2.53 -12.43
CA THR A 198 11.79 1.10 -12.69
C THR A 198 12.21 0.85 -14.14
N ALA A 199 11.47 1.40 -15.13
CA ALA A 199 11.79 1.18 -16.54
C ALA A 199 13.13 1.83 -16.95
N VAL A 200 13.45 3.01 -16.40
CA VAL A 200 14.71 3.72 -16.67
C VAL A 200 15.86 3.16 -15.82
N ARG A 201 15.56 2.44 -14.72
CA ARG A 201 16.54 1.97 -13.72
C ARG A 201 17.37 3.11 -13.15
N ARG A 202 16.74 4.24 -12.84
CA ARG A 202 17.38 5.44 -12.29
C ARG A 202 16.44 6.13 -11.30
N PRO A 203 17.01 6.86 -10.34
CA PRO A 203 16.21 7.63 -9.39
C PRO A 203 15.46 8.77 -10.08
N ILE A 204 14.47 9.33 -9.38
CA ILE A 204 13.57 10.36 -9.91
C ILE A 204 14.31 11.61 -10.39
N GLY A 205 15.44 11.97 -9.78
CA GLY A 205 16.27 13.11 -10.20
C GLY A 205 16.74 12.97 -11.63
N VAL A 206 17.15 11.78 -12.06
CA VAL A 206 17.56 11.52 -13.45
C VAL A 206 16.34 11.52 -14.38
N VAL A 207 15.24 10.87 -13.96
CA VAL A 207 14.00 10.79 -14.75
C VAL A 207 13.46 12.18 -15.07
N ARG A 208 13.38 13.08 -14.07
CA ARG A 208 12.79 14.42 -14.24
C ARG A 208 13.69 15.41 -14.92
N SER A 209 15.02 15.23 -14.88
CA SER A 209 15.98 16.16 -15.49
C SER A 209 16.21 15.95 -16.99
N HIS A 210 15.84 14.77 -17.53
CA HIS A 210 15.96 14.49 -18.94
C HIS A 210 14.60 14.68 -19.63
N GLU A 211 14.55 15.52 -20.68
CA GLU A 211 13.31 15.94 -21.35
C GLU A 211 12.38 14.76 -21.71
N ARG A 212 12.90 13.72 -22.36
CA ARG A 212 12.08 12.58 -22.82
C ARG A 212 11.51 11.75 -21.67
N THR A 213 12.28 11.51 -20.62
CA THR A 213 11.79 10.74 -19.45
C THR A 213 10.88 11.57 -18.56
N ARG A 214 11.06 12.91 -18.53
CA ARG A 214 10.11 13.82 -17.89
C ARG A 214 8.75 13.83 -18.60
N VAL A 215 8.74 13.82 -19.94
CA VAL A 215 7.50 13.69 -20.73
C VAL A 215 6.86 12.33 -20.46
N LEU A 216 7.62 11.23 -20.43
CA LEU A 216 7.08 9.91 -20.08
C LEU A 216 6.45 9.90 -18.70
N LEU A 217 7.11 10.47 -17.68
CA LEU A 217 6.59 10.57 -16.31
C LEU A 217 5.24 11.29 -16.28
N ARG A 218 5.14 12.44 -16.97
CA ARG A 218 3.89 13.19 -17.10
C ARG A 218 2.80 12.37 -17.80
N ASP A 219 3.12 11.77 -18.95
CA ASP A 219 2.16 11.05 -19.77
C ASP A 219 1.60 9.82 -19.06
N VAL A 220 2.44 9.06 -18.35
CA VAL A 220 2.02 7.93 -17.52
C VAL A 220 1.03 8.36 -16.43
N MET A 221 1.30 9.49 -15.76
CA MET A 221 0.38 10.05 -14.76
C MET A 221 -0.90 10.59 -15.40
N ALA A 222 -0.83 11.23 -16.58
CA ALA A 222 -1.99 11.76 -17.29
C ALA A 222 -2.96 10.65 -17.71
N GLU A 223 -2.46 9.50 -18.16
CA GLU A 223 -3.27 8.32 -18.45
C GLU A 223 -3.96 7.79 -17.17
N ALA A 224 -3.25 7.73 -16.05
CA ALA A 224 -3.85 7.33 -14.77
C ALA A 224 -4.93 8.31 -14.29
N VAL A 225 -4.76 9.63 -14.53
CA VAL A 225 -5.80 10.65 -14.27
C VAL A 225 -7.02 10.43 -15.16
N ALA A 226 -6.81 10.14 -16.45
CA ALA A 226 -7.91 9.87 -17.40
C ALA A 226 -8.72 8.64 -16.96
N VAL A 227 -8.05 7.56 -16.54
CA VAL A 227 -8.69 6.35 -16.01
C VAL A 227 -9.44 6.65 -14.71
N ALA A 228 -8.86 7.42 -13.77
CA ALA A 228 -9.54 7.83 -12.54
C ALA A 228 -10.84 8.57 -12.82
N ARG A 229 -10.81 9.53 -13.74
CA ARG A 229 -12.01 10.31 -14.14
C ARG A 229 -13.06 9.45 -14.82
N ALA A 230 -12.65 8.53 -15.68
CA ALA A 230 -13.54 7.56 -16.31
C ALA A 230 -14.15 6.58 -15.28
N SER A 231 -13.45 6.29 -14.19
CA SER A 231 -13.95 5.53 -13.04
C SER A 231 -14.89 6.34 -12.13
N GLY A 232 -15.20 7.60 -12.46
CA GLY A 232 -16.09 8.46 -11.69
C GLY A 232 -15.44 9.27 -10.57
N VAL A 233 -14.11 9.25 -10.45
CA VAL A 233 -13.38 10.01 -9.42
C VAL A 233 -13.08 11.41 -9.93
N ALA A 234 -13.49 12.44 -9.18
CA ALA A 234 -13.35 13.83 -9.56
C ALA A 234 -11.93 14.37 -9.36
N LEU A 235 -10.98 13.90 -10.17
CA LEU A 235 -9.65 14.51 -10.26
C LEU A 235 -9.65 15.72 -11.19
N ALA A 236 -8.87 16.76 -10.82
CA ALA A 236 -8.68 17.94 -11.67
C ALA A 236 -7.98 17.55 -12.99
N GLU A 237 -8.28 18.24 -14.08
CA GLU A 237 -7.67 17.96 -15.40
C GLU A 237 -6.16 18.15 -15.39
N ASP A 238 -5.68 19.15 -14.65
CA ASP A 238 -4.27 19.48 -14.47
C ASP A 238 -3.57 18.67 -13.36
N PHE A 239 -4.21 17.60 -12.85
CA PHE A 239 -3.66 16.85 -11.71
C PHE A 239 -2.32 16.16 -12.03
N ALA A 240 -2.13 15.69 -13.27
CA ALA A 240 -0.85 15.13 -13.71
C ALA A 240 0.28 16.16 -13.69
N GLU A 241 0.01 17.40 -14.11
CA GLU A 241 0.95 18.50 -14.08
C GLU A 241 1.31 18.90 -12.64
N ARG A 242 0.33 18.91 -11.74
CA ARG A 242 0.57 19.14 -10.30
C ARG A 242 1.44 18.04 -9.71
N GLN A 243 1.21 16.77 -10.07
CA GLN A 243 2.04 15.66 -9.61
C GLN A 243 3.46 15.73 -10.23
N LEU A 244 3.59 16.18 -11.46
CA LEU A 244 4.91 16.42 -12.06
C LEU A 244 5.68 17.51 -11.31
N ALA A 245 5.01 18.63 -10.96
CA ALA A 245 5.61 19.69 -10.14
C ALA A 245 5.98 19.17 -8.74
N PHE A 246 5.16 18.32 -8.14
CA PHE A 246 5.51 17.64 -6.89
C PHE A 246 6.74 16.75 -7.04
N CYS A 247 6.89 16.01 -8.14
CA CYS A 247 8.09 15.23 -8.42
C CYS A 247 9.36 16.11 -8.46
N ASP A 248 9.26 17.39 -8.80
CA ASP A 248 10.40 18.32 -8.81
C ASP A 248 10.91 18.65 -7.39
N THR A 249 10.08 18.48 -6.36
CA THR A 249 10.43 18.74 -4.95
C THR A 249 11.06 17.52 -4.25
N LEU A 250 10.97 16.34 -4.84
CA LEU A 250 11.46 15.11 -4.21
C LEU A 250 13.00 15.06 -4.17
N PRO A 251 13.61 14.34 -3.21
CA PRO A 251 15.04 14.06 -3.22
C PRO A 251 15.46 13.42 -4.55
N ALA A 252 16.59 13.87 -5.11
CA ALA A 252 17.02 13.45 -6.45
C ALA A 252 17.38 11.95 -6.52
N ASP A 253 17.81 11.37 -5.41
CA ASP A 253 18.18 9.96 -5.23
C ASP A 253 16.99 9.05 -4.91
N MET A 254 15.79 9.61 -4.77
CA MET A 254 14.60 8.84 -4.43
C MET A 254 14.24 7.84 -5.54
N THR A 255 14.03 6.58 -5.15
CA THR A 255 13.54 5.49 -6.00
C THR A 255 12.21 4.97 -5.49
N SER A 256 11.48 4.22 -6.33
CA SER A 256 10.25 3.53 -5.93
C SER A 256 10.54 2.15 -5.29
N SER A 257 9.56 1.61 -4.55
CA SER A 257 9.64 0.24 -4.04
C SER A 257 9.76 -0.77 -5.18
N MET A 258 9.02 -0.59 -6.29
CA MET A 258 9.09 -1.47 -7.45
C MET A 258 10.47 -1.41 -8.14
N HIS A 259 11.11 -0.23 -8.17
CA HIS A 259 12.51 -0.13 -8.64
C HIS A 259 13.44 -0.96 -7.76
N ASN A 260 13.32 -0.84 -6.44
CA ASN A 260 14.12 -1.62 -5.50
C ASN A 260 13.83 -3.13 -5.62
N ASP A 261 12.56 -3.51 -5.79
CA ASP A 261 12.19 -4.91 -6.02
C ASP A 261 12.85 -5.45 -7.30
N LEU A 262 12.87 -4.68 -8.40
CA LEU A 262 13.54 -5.04 -9.64
C LEU A 262 15.06 -5.25 -9.45
N GLU A 263 15.73 -4.29 -8.79
CA GLU A 263 17.19 -4.35 -8.57
C GLU A 263 17.62 -5.54 -7.70
N HIS A 264 16.73 -6.02 -6.81
CA HIS A 264 16.96 -7.18 -5.96
C HIS A 264 16.39 -8.49 -6.54
N GLY A 265 15.82 -8.46 -7.74
CA GLY A 265 15.21 -9.64 -8.35
C GLY A 265 13.96 -10.13 -7.65
N HIS A 266 13.27 -9.27 -6.95
CA HIS A 266 12.01 -9.58 -6.27
C HIS A 266 10.82 -9.47 -7.24
N ARG A 267 9.71 -10.13 -6.90
CA ARG A 267 8.43 -10.02 -7.61
C ARG A 267 7.92 -8.57 -7.61
N LEU A 268 7.42 -8.11 -8.76
CA LEU A 268 6.95 -6.73 -8.96
C LEU A 268 5.43 -6.60 -8.79
N GLU A 269 4.97 -5.48 -8.21
CA GLU A 269 3.56 -5.09 -8.18
C GLU A 269 3.10 -4.47 -9.53
N LEU A 270 3.84 -4.67 -10.61
CA LEU A 270 3.57 -4.17 -11.96
C LEU A 270 2.13 -4.42 -12.45
N PRO A 271 1.50 -5.62 -12.25
CA PRO A 271 0.13 -5.88 -12.69
C PRO A 271 -0.92 -4.99 -12.03
N TRP A 272 -0.63 -4.40 -10.88
CA TRP A 272 -1.54 -3.50 -10.16
C TRP A 272 -1.14 -2.03 -10.29
N LEU A 273 0.00 -1.71 -10.90
CA LEU A 273 0.47 -0.35 -11.18
C LEU A 273 0.24 -0.03 -12.67
N SER A 274 1.28 0.03 -13.50
CA SER A 274 1.11 0.33 -14.92
C SER A 274 0.23 -0.71 -15.65
N GLY A 275 0.35 -1.99 -15.32
CA GLY A 275 -0.55 -3.03 -15.83
C GLY A 275 -1.99 -2.76 -15.42
N GLY A 276 -2.23 -2.46 -14.15
CA GLY A 276 -3.57 -2.17 -13.64
C GLY A 276 -4.20 -0.91 -14.24
N VAL A 277 -3.41 0.13 -14.56
CA VAL A 277 -3.92 1.28 -15.33
C VAL A 277 -4.31 0.86 -16.73
N ALA A 278 -3.48 0.04 -17.40
CA ALA A 278 -3.75 -0.44 -18.75
C ALA A 278 -5.03 -1.32 -18.82
N ASP A 279 -5.22 -2.20 -17.85
CA ASP A 279 -6.39 -3.08 -17.76
C ASP A 279 -7.68 -2.28 -17.51
N LEU A 280 -7.67 -1.35 -16.54
CA LEU A 280 -8.81 -0.46 -16.29
C LEU A 280 -9.11 0.44 -17.49
N ALA A 281 -8.08 0.90 -18.19
CA ALA A 281 -8.23 1.72 -19.40
C ALA A 281 -8.97 0.95 -20.51
N ASP A 282 -8.64 -0.32 -20.71
CA ASP A 282 -9.34 -1.19 -21.67
C ASP A 282 -10.81 -1.40 -21.28
N GLU A 283 -11.08 -1.69 -20.00
CA GLU A 283 -12.44 -1.85 -19.47
C GLU A 283 -13.30 -0.59 -19.65
N LEU A 284 -12.70 0.58 -19.53
CA LEU A 284 -13.38 1.88 -19.58
C LEU A 284 -13.34 2.54 -20.97
N GLY A 285 -12.66 1.95 -21.94
CA GLY A 285 -12.49 2.52 -23.28
C GLY A 285 -11.62 3.78 -23.31
N VAL A 286 -10.67 3.91 -22.40
CA VAL A 286 -9.73 5.04 -22.28
C VAL A 286 -8.36 4.63 -22.82
N PRO A 287 -7.66 5.44 -23.62
CA PRO A 287 -6.31 5.08 -24.08
C PRO A 287 -5.27 5.21 -22.97
N ALA A 288 -4.43 4.16 -22.79
CA ALA A 288 -3.30 4.16 -21.86
C ALA A 288 -2.04 3.53 -22.50
N PRO A 289 -1.56 4.02 -23.64
CA PRO A 289 -0.46 3.40 -24.37
C PRO A 289 0.88 3.46 -23.63
N ARG A 290 1.13 4.48 -22.79
CA ARG A 290 2.38 4.60 -22.04
C ARG A 290 2.45 3.59 -20.90
N ASN A 291 1.38 3.44 -20.13
CA ASN A 291 1.30 2.45 -19.07
C ASN A 291 1.41 1.03 -19.64
N ARG A 292 0.75 0.75 -20.77
CA ARG A 292 0.87 -0.54 -21.47
C ARG A 292 2.30 -0.80 -21.91
N THR A 293 2.97 0.16 -22.55
CA THR A 293 4.36 0.01 -22.97
C THR A 293 5.29 -0.27 -21.78
N VAL A 294 5.10 0.42 -20.65
CA VAL A 294 5.91 0.15 -19.44
C VAL A 294 5.60 -1.24 -18.89
N ALA A 295 4.34 -1.66 -18.87
CA ALA A 295 3.95 -3.00 -18.44
C ALA A 295 4.60 -4.08 -19.33
N ASP A 296 4.60 -3.90 -20.64
CA ASP A 296 5.20 -4.83 -21.60
C ASP A 296 6.74 -4.91 -21.44
N ILE A 297 7.42 -3.76 -21.25
CA ILE A 297 8.88 -3.73 -21.02
C ILE A 297 9.27 -4.47 -19.74
N LEU A 298 8.48 -4.35 -18.69
CA LEU A 298 8.76 -4.93 -17.37
C LEU A 298 8.15 -6.33 -17.18
N ALA A 299 7.32 -6.81 -18.10
CA ALA A 299 6.65 -8.12 -18.01
C ALA A 299 7.62 -9.30 -17.74
N PRO A 300 8.82 -9.36 -18.36
CA PRO A 300 9.77 -10.45 -18.09
C PRO A 300 10.27 -10.51 -16.63
N TYR A 301 10.10 -9.46 -15.85
CA TYR A 301 10.60 -9.34 -14.47
C TYR A 301 9.50 -9.46 -13.42
N VAL A 302 8.25 -9.66 -13.84
CA VAL A 302 7.08 -9.62 -12.94
C VAL A 302 7.20 -10.61 -11.79
N ASP A 303 7.67 -11.81 -12.05
CA ASP A 303 7.82 -12.87 -11.05
C ASP A 303 9.20 -12.89 -10.35
N GLY A 304 9.98 -11.83 -10.52
CA GLY A 304 11.35 -11.71 -10.01
C GLY A 304 12.41 -11.90 -11.10
N ALA A 305 13.67 -12.06 -10.69
CA ALA A 305 14.75 -12.27 -11.64
C ALA A 305 14.48 -13.51 -12.53
N PRO A 306 14.62 -13.38 -13.87
CA PRO A 306 14.49 -14.53 -14.76
C PRO A 306 15.46 -15.65 -14.34
N SER A 307 14.97 -16.89 -14.31
CA SER A 307 15.82 -18.05 -14.01
C SER A 307 16.93 -18.14 -15.05
N GLY A 308 18.18 -17.85 -14.68
CA GLY A 308 19.35 -17.98 -15.55
C GLY A 308 19.99 -16.67 -16.02
N ALA A 309 19.72 -15.54 -15.34
CA ALA A 309 20.47 -14.31 -15.56
C ALA A 309 21.67 -14.18 -14.61
#